data_1bc4a090b3867f3906495070ddc5e8dc
#
_entry.id   1bc4a090b3867f3906495070ddc5e8dc
#
_cell.length_a   1.000
_cell.length_b   1.000
_cell.length_c   1.000
_cell.angle_alpha   90.00
_cell.angle_beta   90.00
_cell.angle_gamma   90.00
#
_symmetry.space_group_name_H-M   'P 1'
#
loop_
_entity.id
_entity.type
_entity.pdbx_description
1 polymer ?
#
loop_
_entity_poly.entity_id
_entity_poly.type
_entity_poly.pdbx_seq_one_letter_code
_entity_poly.pdbx_strand_id
1 'polypeptide(L)'
;DPETFEAALSPKTRFVLINTPNNPTGAVYTEESIRMVTDILKKKQEEYGHPIYLVSDEPYRKLAYDIEVPYLTHYYENTIVVYSYSKALSIPGERIGYIAMESCVQDYEDLIAGMTASMRYLGYVNAPSLQQKMLLKCVDASVDIGIYQETRDILYHALTEIGYTCIHPDGAFYLFVKALEEDDTKFCERAKEEKILMAPGTAFYGPGWVRVSYCVPADVAKRSVPAFKKLYDKYQK
;
A
#
# COMPACT_ATOMS: atom_id res chain seq x y z
N ASP A 1 13.44 4.13 9.83
CA ASP A 1 14.51 4.16 10.81
C ASP A 1 14.76 2.74 11.34
N PRO A 2 15.99 2.18 11.15
CA PRO A 2 16.35 0.81 11.53
C PRO A 2 16.24 0.54 13.03
N GLU A 3 16.69 1.49 13.85
CA GLU A 3 16.71 1.33 15.30
C GLU A 3 15.29 1.25 15.88
N THR A 4 14.39 2.11 15.40
CA THR A 4 12.98 2.09 15.80
C THR A 4 12.31 0.79 15.34
N PHE A 5 12.63 0.31 14.13
CA PHE A 5 12.10 -0.95 13.62
C PHE A 5 12.61 -2.14 14.46
N GLU A 6 13.91 -2.21 14.72
CA GLU A 6 14.49 -3.29 15.55
C GLU A 6 13.90 -3.28 16.97
N ALA A 7 13.73 -2.09 17.58
CA ALA A 7 13.15 -1.95 18.91
C ALA A 7 11.67 -2.35 19.02
N ALA A 8 10.94 -2.31 17.91
CA ALA A 8 9.53 -2.75 17.85
C ALA A 8 9.37 -4.27 17.83
N LEU A 9 10.44 -5.02 17.51
CA LEU A 9 10.42 -6.48 17.48
C LEU A 9 10.59 -7.06 18.89
N SER A 10 9.94 -8.19 19.14
CA SER A 10 10.02 -8.90 20.43
C SER A 10 9.97 -10.42 20.21
N PRO A 11 10.28 -11.25 21.21
CA PRO A 11 10.13 -12.71 21.13
C PRO A 11 8.70 -13.19 20.84
N LYS A 12 7.71 -12.30 20.88
CA LYS A 12 6.33 -12.57 20.48
C LYS A 12 6.07 -12.29 19.00
N THR A 13 6.96 -11.57 18.32
CA THR A 13 6.80 -11.25 16.89
C THR A 13 6.87 -12.51 16.05
N ARG A 14 5.82 -12.80 15.28
CA ARG A 14 5.72 -13.96 14.37
C ARG A 14 5.78 -13.56 12.90
N PHE A 15 5.33 -12.36 12.59
CA PHE A 15 5.43 -11.83 11.23
C PHE A 15 5.58 -10.31 11.22
N VAL A 16 6.13 -9.81 10.13
CA VAL A 16 6.18 -8.39 9.78
C VAL A 16 5.48 -8.24 8.43
N LEU A 17 4.59 -7.27 8.31
CA LEU A 17 3.88 -6.99 7.06
C LEU A 17 4.44 -5.72 6.42
N ILE A 18 4.83 -5.82 5.15
CA ILE A 18 5.25 -4.69 4.32
C ILE A 18 4.28 -4.58 3.14
N ASN A 19 3.73 -3.39 2.95
CA ASN A 19 2.92 -3.05 1.78
C ASN A 19 3.73 -2.15 0.83
N THR A 20 4.04 -2.64 -0.38
CA THR A 20 4.84 -1.90 -1.36
C THR A 20 4.39 -2.19 -2.80
N PRO A 21 4.09 -1.16 -3.62
CA PRO A 21 3.92 0.26 -3.29
C PRO A 21 2.93 0.49 -2.16
N ASN A 22 3.20 1.47 -1.30
CA ASN A 22 2.53 1.61 -0.02
C ASN A 22 1.19 2.36 -0.11
N ASN A 23 0.22 1.89 0.62
CA ASN A 23 -0.99 2.62 0.97
C ASN A 23 -0.85 3.05 2.46
N PRO A 24 -0.76 4.34 2.80
CA PRO A 24 -1.28 5.51 2.07
C PRO A 24 -0.25 6.37 1.33
N THR A 25 1.05 6.11 1.45
CA THR A 25 2.11 7.07 1.06
C THR A 25 2.46 7.04 -0.42
N GLY A 26 2.15 5.95 -1.13
CA GLY A 26 2.61 5.72 -2.50
C GLY A 26 4.09 5.36 -2.61
N ALA A 27 4.82 5.25 -1.51
CA ALA A 27 6.24 4.95 -1.51
C ALA A 27 6.53 3.52 -1.95
N VAL A 28 7.61 3.34 -2.70
CA VAL A 28 8.19 2.03 -3.02
C VAL A 28 9.44 1.84 -2.15
N TYR A 29 9.53 0.70 -1.46
CA TYR A 29 10.73 0.37 -0.69
C TYR A 29 11.90 0.10 -1.63
N THR A 30 13.01 0.78 -1.38
CA THR A 30 14.27 0.53 -2.10
C THR A 30 14.88 -0.81 -1.71
N GLU A 31 15.72 -1.35 -2.58
CA GLU A 31 16.47 -2.58 -2.28
C GLU A 31 17.29 -2.44 -0.97
N GLU A 32 17.89 -1.28 -0.74
CA GLU A 32 18.64 -1.00 0.49
C GLU A 32 17.75 -1.09 1.74
N SER A 33 16.56 -0.47 1.68
CA SER A 33 15.59 -0.54 2.78
C SER A 33 15.10 -1.97 3.04
N ILE A 34 14.90 -2.75 1.97
CA ILE A 34 14.49 -4.16 2.09
C ILE A 34 15.60 -4.98 2.73
N ARG A 35 16.86 -4.84 2.28
CA ARG A 35 18.02 -5.51 2.87
C ARG A 35 18.16 -5.19 4.34
N MET A 36 18.08 -3.93 4.71
CA MET A 36 18.14 -3.50 6.10
C MET A 36 17.07 -4.20 6.96
N VAL A 37 15.82 -4.23 6.51
CA VAL A 37 14.73 -4.92 7.22
C VAL A 37 15.01 -6.42 7.32
N THR A 38 15.37 -7.07 6.21
CA THR A 38 15.58 -8.52 6.19
C THR A 38 16.78 -8.96 7.01
N ASP A 39 17.85 -8.17 7.08
CA ASP A 39 19.02 -8.48 7.92
C ASP A 39 18.67 -8.37 9.42
N ILE A 40 17.85 -7.40 9.81
CA ILE A 40 17.31 -7.32 11.18
C ILE A 40 16.44 -8.55 11.47
N LEU A 41 15.56 -8.96 10.54
CA LEU A 41 14.71 -10.14 10.73
C LEU A 41 15.53 -11.43 10.88
N LYS A 42 16.58 -11.64 10.07
CA LYS A 42 17.50 -12.79 10.18
C LYS A 42 18.14 -12.85 11.57
N LYS A 43 18.68 -11.72 12.03
CA LYS A 43 19.27 -11.60 13.37
C LYS A 43 18.27 -11.93 14.47
N LYS A 44 17.05 -11.37 14.38
CA LYS A 44 16.02 -11.52 15.41
C LYS A 44 15.40 -12.91 15.45
N GLN A 45 15.23 -13.60 14.32
CA GLN A 45 14.75 -14.98 14.34
C GLN A 45 15.75 -15.94 14.98
N GLU A 46 17.06 -15.72 14.78
CA GLU A 46 18.11 -16.47 15.48
C GLU A 46 18.08 -16.19 16.99
N GLU A 47 17.98 -14.91 17.39
CA GLU A 47 17.91 -14.47 18.79
C GLU A 47 16.69 -15.08 19.50
N TYR A 48 15.54 -15.11 18.84
CA TYR A 48 14.27 -15.56 19.43
C TYR A 48 14.05 -17.08 19.31
N GLY A 49 14.82 -17.77 18.49
CA GLY A 49 14.75 -19.22 18.32
C GLY A 49 13.50 -19.70 17.58
N HIS A 50 12.89 -18.85 16.75
CA HIS A 50 11.75 -19.20 15.90
C HIS A 50 11.72 -18.32 14.64
N PRO A 51 11.05 -18.75 13.54
CA PRO A 51 10.93 -17.95 12.34
C PRO A 51 10.12 -16.66 12.60
N ILE A 52 10.49 -15.60 11.87
CA ILE A 52 9.70 -14.39 11.73
C ILE A 52 9.34 -14.27 10.24
N TYR A 53 8.08 -14.44 9.88
CA TYR A 53 7.67 -14.39 8.48
C TYR A 53 7.56 -12.95 7.98
N LEU A 54 8.05 -12.69 6.77
CA LEU A 54 7.87 -11.43 6.08
C LEU A 54 6.67 -11.55 5.14
N VAL A 55 5.58 -10.84 5.46
CA VAL A 55 4.39 -10.79 4.61
C VAL A 55 4.52 -9.61 3.67
N SER A 56 4.65 -9.89 2.38
CA SER A 56 4.71 -8.90 1.31
C SER A 56 3.30 -8.69 0.73
N ASP A 57 2.66 -7.58 1.08
CA ASP A 57 1.36 -7.20 0.54
C ASP A 57 1.55 -6.35 -0.72
N GLU A 58 1.24 -6.93 -1.89
CA GLU A 58 1.66 -6.41 -3.20
C GLU A 58 0.51 -6.03 -4.16
N PRO A 59 -0.65 -5.55 -3.72
CA PRO A 59 -1.77 -5.28 -4.63
C PRO A 59 -1.46 -4.16 -5.64
N TYR A 60 -0.46 -3.33 -5.36
CA TYR A 60 -0.06 -2.19 -6.19
C TYR A 60 1.21 -2.43 -7.01
N ARG A 61 1.81 -3.64 -7.00
CA ARG A 61 3.07 -3.93 -7.70
C ARG A 61 3.10 -3.47 -9.15
N LYS A 62 2.01 -3.67 -9.90
CA LYS A 62 1.87 -3.24 -11.31
C LYS A 62 1.51 -1.75 -11.46
N LEU A 63 1.39 -1.01 -10.37
CA LEU A 63 1.09 0.42 -10.35
C LEU A 63 2.29 1.20 -9.77
N ALA A 64 3.49 0.91 -10.23
CA ALA A 64 4.70 1.66 -9.93
C ALA A 64 5.07 2.55 -11.13
N TYR A 65 5.49 3.78 -10.87
CA TYR A 65 5.78 4.80 -11.87
C TYR A 65 7.29 4.92 -12.05
N ASP A 66 7.79 4.49 -13.22
CA ASP A 66 9.20 4.63 -13.59
C ASP A 66 10.21 4.02 -12.59
N ILE A 67 9.75 3.10 -11.73
CA ILE A 67 10.55 2.41 -10.72
C ILE A 67 10.19 0.92 -10.70
N GLU A 68 11.20 0.08 -10.54
CA GLU A 68 10.99 -1.36 -10.33
C GLU A 68 10.69 -1.63 -8.84
N VAL A 69 9.66 -2.43 -8.59
CA VAL A 69 9.32 -2.88 -7.23
C VAL A 69 10.09 -4.17 -6.96
N PRO A 70 11.04 -4.20 -6.01
CA PRO A 70 11.80 -5.40 -5.71
C PRO A 70 10.91 -6.54 -5.23
N TYR A 71 11.27 -7.78 -5.55
CA TYR A 71 10.62 -8.97 -4.98
C TYR A 71 11.25 -9.33 -3.64
N LEU A 72 10.48 -9.24 -2.55
CA LEU A 72 10.98 -9.49 -1.20
C LEU A 72 11.48 -10.92 -1.01
N THR A 73 10.95 -11.88 -1.76
CA THR A 73 11.41 -13.29 -1.80
C THR A 73 12.89 -13.44 -2.17
N HIS A 74 13.45 -12.49 -2.93
CA HIS A 74 14.89 -12.52 -3.28
C HIS A 74 15.81 -12.14 -2.13
N TYR A 75 15.29 -11.59 -1.04
CA TYR A 75 16.06 -11.04 0.09
C TYR A 75 15.87 -11.82 1.38
N TYR A 76 14.73 -12.52 1.50
CA TYR A 76 14.39 -13.23 2.72
C TYR A 76 13.59 -14.50 2.43
N GLU A 77 14.11 -15.66 2.84
CA GLU A 77 13.52 -16.96 2.53
C GLU A 77 12.12 -17.17 3.16
N ASN A 78 11.91 -16.66 4.40
CA ASN A 78 10.63 -16.78 5.09
C ASN A 78 9.63 -15.70 4.64
N THR A 79 9.50 -15.51 3.33
CA THR A 79 8.59 -14.52 2.73
C THR A 79 7.31 -15.16 2.21
N ILE A 80 6.18 -14.54 2.58
CA ILE A 80 4.83 -14.88 2.12
C ILE A 80 4.29 -13.71 1.32
N VAL A 81 3.95 -13.92 0.06
CA VAL A 81 3.40 -12.90 -0.83
C VAL A 81 1.87 -12.94 -0.78
N VAL A 82 1.26 -11.80 -0.59
CA VAL A 82 -0.20 -11.59 -0.69
C VAL A 82 -0.48 -10.64 -1.84
N TYR A 83 -1.25 -11.08 -2.81
CA TYR A 83 -1.55 -10.32 -4.02
C TYR A 83 -3.04 -10.25 -4.30
N SER A 84 -3.48 -9.12 -4.86
CA SER A 84 -4.86 -8.91 -5.31
C SER A 84 -4.88 -8.35 -6.73
N TYR A 85 -5.73 -8.90 -7.58
CA TYR A 85 -5.99 -8.38 -8.93
C TYR A 85 -6.86 -7.12 -8.94
N SER A 86 -7.40 -6.73 -7.80
CA SER A 86 -8.31 -5.58 -7.65
C SER A 86 -7.77 -4.29 -8.26
N LYS A 87 -6.45 -4.09 -8.24
CA LYS A 87 -5.81 -2.84 -8.68
C LYS A 87 -5.20 -2.99 -10.07
N ALA A 88 -4.39 -4.00 -10.28
CA ALA A 88 -3.71 -4.23 -11.56
C ALA A 88 -4.66 -4.44 -12.74
N LEU A 89 -5.83 -5.03 -12.51
CA LEU A 89 -6.86 -5.26 -13.54
C LEU A 89 -8.10 -4.36 -13.38
N SER A 90 -8.12 -3.48 -12.39
CA SER A 90 -9.28 -2.62 -12.07
C SER A 90 -10.59 -3.40 -11.83
N ILE A 91 -10.51 -4.55 -11.17
CA ILE A 91 -11.64 -5.46 -10.90
C ILE A 91 -11.87 -5.67 -9.39
N PRO A 92 -11.97 -4.61 -8.57
CA PRO A 92 -12.11 -4.79 -7.12
C PRO A 92 -13.40 -5.53 -6.71
N GLY A 93 -14.43 -5.50 -7.56
CA GLY A 93 -15.70 -6.19 -7.34
C GLY A 93 -15.60 -7.71 -7.48
N GLU A 94 -14.64 -8.23 -8.25
CA GLU A 94 -14.49 -9.66 -8.52
C GLU A 94 -13.88 -10.45 -7.34
N ARG A 95 -13.33 -9.77 -6.34
CA ARG A 95 -12.84 -10.36 -5.08
C ARG A 95 -11.88 -11.52 -5.29
N ILE A 96 -10.83 -11.34 -6.10
CA ILE A 96 -9.87 -12.39 -6.44
C ILE A 96 -8.42 -11.93 -6.21
N GLY A 97 -7.62 -12.82 -5.64
CA GLY A 97 -6.21 -12.68 -5.36
C GLY A 97 -5.60 -14.03 -5.03
N TYR A 98 -4.37 -14.04 -4.54
CA TYR A 98 -3.68 -15.25 -4.11
C TYR A 98 -2.72 -14.98 -2.97
N ILE A 99 -2.35 -16.03 -2.26
CA ILE A 99 -1.20 -16.10 -1.37
C ILE A 99 -0.19 -17.04 -2.03
N ALA A 100 1.07 -16.63 -2.05
CA ALA A 100 2.15 -17.44 -2.59
C ALA A 100 3.34 -17.44 -1.63
N MET A 101 4.04 -18.57 -1.55
CA MET A 101 5.31 -18.71 -0.85
C MET A 101 6.14 -19.81 -1.51
N GLU A 102 7.45 -19.73 -1.37
CA GLU A 102 8.36 -20.77 -1.85
C GLU A 102 8.38 -21.98 -0.90
N SER A 103 8.69 -23.14 -1.42
CA SER A 103 8.73 -24.39 -0.61
C SER A 103 9.87 -24.44 0.40
N CYS A 104 10.82 -23.52 0.33
CA CYS A 104 11.90 -23.36 1.31
C CYS A 104 11.49 -22.58 2.56
N VAL A 105 10.32 -21.94 2.56
CA VAL A 105 9.78 -21.24 3.74
C VAL A 105 9.67 -22.23 4.90
N GLN A 106 10.19 -21.84 6.06
CA GLN A 106 10.14 -22.69 7.25
C GLN A 106 8.68 -23.03 7.61
N ASP A 107 8.43 -24.25 8.05
CA ASP A 107 7.09 -24.75 8.39
C ASP A 107 6.06 -24.67 7.22
N TYR A 108 6.53 -24.79 5.98
CA TYR A 108 5.74 -24.63 4.74
C TYR A 108 4.44 -25.42 4.75
N GLU A 109 4.47 -26.73 5.07
CA GLU A 109 3.28 -27.58 5.05
C GLU A 109 2.24 -27.15 6.10
N ASP A 110 2.71 -26.79 7.30
CA ASP A 110 1.84 -26.30 8.38
C ASP A 110 1.23 -24.94 8.03
N LEU A 111 1.99 -24.07 7.39
CA LEU A 111 1.48 -22.78 6.90
C LEU A 111 0.40 -22.97 5.83
N ILE A 112 0.63 -23.85 4.84
CA ILE A 112 -0.38 -24.16 3.80
C ILE A 112 -1.64 -24.75 4.45
N ALA A 113 -1.50 -25.69 5.38
CA ALA A 113 -2.62 -26.29 6.09
C ALA A 113 -3.39 -25.24 6.90
N GLY A 114 -2.68 -24.39 7.64
CA GLY A 114 -3.26 -23.32 8.46
C GLY A 114 -3.99 -22.27 7.63
N MET A 115 -3.40 -21.80 6.52
CA MET A 115 -4.02 -20.85 5.60
C MET A 115 -5.26 -21.46 4.94
N THR A 116 -5.21 -22.73 4.51
CA THR A 116 -6.35 -23.44 3.92
C THR A 116 -7.50 -23.57 4.92
N ALA A 117 -7.20 -23.93 6.16
CA ALA A 117 -8.19 -23.98 7.23
C ALA A 117 -8.80 -22.60 7.50
N SER A 118 -7.95 -21.56 7.59
CA SER A 118 -8.39 -20.19 7.83
C SER A 118 -9.33 -19.68 6.73
N MET A 119 -9.02 -19.94 5.46
CA MET A 119 -9.92 -19.59 4.34
C MET A 119 -11.29 -20.26 4.46
N ARG A 120 -11.33 -21.52 4.92
CA ARG A 120 -12.59 -22.23 5.13
C ARG A 120 -13.41 -21.64 6.29
N TYR A 121 -12.76 -21.35 7.42
CA TYR A 121 -13.41 -20.71 8.57
C TYR A 121 -13.95 -19.32 8.24
N LEU A 122 -13.24 -18.56 7.40
CA LEU A 122 -13.68 -17.25 6.93
C LEU A 122 -14.78 -17.32 5.85
N GLY A 123 -15.12 -18.52 5.37
CA GLY A 123 -16.18 -18.75 4.39
C GLY A 123 -15.75 -18.53 2.92
N TYR A 124 -14.47 -18.30 2.65
CA TYR A 124 -14.00 -18.06 1.27
C TYR A 124 -13.70 -19.34 0.50
N VAL A 125 -13.21 -20.38 1.14
CA VAL A 125 -12.84 -21.72 0.63
C VAL A 125 -11.94 -21.66 -0.61
N ASN A 126 -12.47 -21.20 -1.75
CA ASN A 126 -11.76 -21.00 -3.03
C ASN A 126 -12.32 -19.76 -3.76
N ALA A 127 -11.51 -19.18 -4.64
CA ALA A 127 -12.02 -18.19 -5.58
C ALA A 127 -13.06 -18.84 -6.50
N PRO A 128 -14.16 -18.14 -6.87
CA PRO A 128 -15.18 -18.69 -7.76
C PRO A 128 -14.59 -19.08 -9.12
N SER A 129 -15.07 -20.19 -9.70
CA SER A 129 -14.52 -20.75 -10.95
C SER A 129 -14.62 -19.82 -12.16
N LEU A 130 -15.64 -18.95 -12.20
CA LEU A 130 -15.79 -17.96 -13.26
C LEU A 130 -14.63 -16.95 -13.22
N GLN A 131 -14.30 -16.39 -12.06
CA GLN A 131 -13.20 -15.45 -11.88
C GLN A 131 -11.86 -16.10 -12.18
N GLN A 132 -11.65 -17.35 -11.77
CA GLN A 132 -10.42 -18.09 -12.11
C GLN A 132 -10.28 -18.24 -13.64
N LYS A 133 -11.36 -18.63 -14.35
CA LYS A 133 -11.35 -18.77 -15.83
C LYS A 133 -11.16 -17.41 -16.53
N MET A 134 -11.71 -16.36 -15.99
CA MET A 134 -11.49 -14.98 -16.48
C MET A 134 -10.01 -14.61 -16.37
N LEU A 135 -9.37 -14.86 -15.22
CA LEU A 135 -7.95 -14.56 -15.02
C LEU A 135 -7.05 -15.28 -16.02
N LEU A 136 -7.34 -16.51 -16.39
CA LEU A 136 -6.58 -17.23 -17.42
C LEU A 136 -6.51 -16.47 -18.77
N LYS A 137 -7.42 -15.54 -19.02
CA LYS A 137 -7.47 -14.75 -20.26
C LYS A 137 -6.84 -13.36 -20.12
N CYS A 138 -6.63 -12.88 -18.91
CA CYS A 138 -6.17 -11.52 -18.66
C CYS A 138 -5.06 -11.42 -17.60
N VAL A 139 -4.43 -12.54 -17.20
CA VAL A 139 -3.39 -12.54 -16.17
C VAL A 139 -2.19 -11.62 -16.52
N ASP A 140 -1.87 -11.52 -17.80
CA ASP A 140 -0.78 -10.67 -18.32
C ASP A 140 -1.22 -9.22 -18.60
N ALA A 141 -2.52 -8.95 -18.54
CA ALA A 141 -3.03 -7.59 -18.71
C ALA A 141 -2.75 -6.72 -17.47
N SER A 142 -2.74 -5.43 -17.67
CA SER A 142 -2.74 -4.43 -16.61
C SER A 142 -3.50 -3.19 -17.06
N VAL A 143 -3.89 -2.36 -16.10
CA VAL A 143 -4.40 -1.01 -16.37
C VAL A 143 -3.32 -0.17 -17.06
N ASP A 144 -3.75 0.85 -17.80
CA ASP A 144 -2.85 1.88 -18.29
C ASP A 144 -2.42 2.77 -17.10
N ILE A 145 -1.19 2.56 -16.64
CA ILE A 145 -0.64 3.31 -15.50
C ILE A 145 -0.41 4.78 -15.83
N GLY A 146 -0.26 5.14 -17.11
CA GLY A 146 -0.11 6.53 -17.56
C GLY A 146 -1.28 7.42 -17.15
N ILE A 147 -2.49 6.86 -17.09
CA ILE A 147 -3.69 7.57 -16.61
C ILE A 147 -3.52 8.00 -15.14
N TYR A 148 -3.02 7.11 -14.29
CA TYR A 148 -2.77 7.43 -12.88
C TYR A 148 -1.58 8.37 -12.71
N GLN A 149 -0.53 8.19 -13.51
CA GLN A 149 0.65 9.05 -13.51
C GLN A 149 0.27 10.50 -13.87
N GLU A 150 -0.52 10.71 -14.95
CA GLU A 150 -1.02 12.04 -15.31
C GLU A 150 -1.79 12.68 -14.14
N THR A 151 -2.69 11.93 -13.52
CA THR A 151 -3.52 12.45 -12.44
C THR A 151 -2.70 12.74 -11.18
N ARG A 152 -1.71 11.89 -10.88
CA ARG A 152 -0.71 12.14 -9.82
C ARG A 152 -0.01 13.47 -10.04
N ASP A 153 0.54 13.65 -11.23
CA ASP A 153 1.36 14.84 -11.54
C ASP A 153 0.53 16.11 -11.44
N ILE A 154 -0.70 16.10 -11.96
CA ILE A 154 -1.64 17.22 -11.83
C ILE A 154 -1.83 17.61 -10.36
N LEU A 155 -2.18 16.65 -9.50
CA LEU A 155 -2.47 16.95 -8.09
C LEU A 155 -1.21 17.26 -7.30
N TYR A 156 -0.14 16.49 -7.47
CA TYR A 156 1.10 16.69 -6.75
C TYR A 156 1.67 18.09 -7.00
N HIS A 157 1.81 18.49 -8.26
CA HIS A 157 2.34 19.81 -8.60
C HIS A 157 1.41 20.93 -8.12
N ALA A 158 0.12 20.83 -8.40
CA ALA A 158 -0.84 21.84 -7.99
C ALA A 158 -0.89 22.04 -6.46
N LEU A 159 -0.92 20.95 -5.68
CA LEU A 159 -0.97 21.05 -4.22
C LEU A 159 0.35 21.60 -3.65
N THR A 160 1.48 21.18 -4.21
CA THR A 160 2.80 21.69 -3.81
C THR A 160 2.94 23.20 -4.13
N GLU A 161 2.49 23.65 -5.30
CA GLU A 161 2.47 25.07 -5.71
C GLU A 161 1.53 25.92 -4.81
N ILE A 162 0.41 25.35 -4.36
CA ILE A 162 -0.49 26.01 -3.38
C ILE A 162 0.20 26.19 -2.03
N GLY A 163 1.13 25.31 -1.65
CA GLY A 163 1.87 25.31 -0.40
C GLY A 163 1.65 24.12 0.51
N TYR A 164 0.93 23.09 0.06
CA TYR A 164 0.82 21.84 0.82
C TYR A 164 2.14 21.06 0.82
N THR A 165 2.42 20.39 1.93
CA THR A 165 3.52 19.41 2.00
C THR A 165 2.99 18.05 1.58
N CYS A 166 3.52 17.51 0.48
CA CYS A 166 3.10 16.23 -0.09
C CYS A 166 4.29 15.26 -0.15
N ILE A 167 4.04 13.99 0.17
CA ILE A 167 4.99 12.92 -0.16
C ILE A 167 4.80 12.58 -1.64
N HIS A 168 5.89 12.59 -2.43
CA HIS A 168 5.83 12.20 -3.83
C HIS A 168 5.57 10.69 -3.93
N PRO A 169 4.49 10.23 -4.56
CA PRO A 169 4.21 8.81 -4.68
C PRO A 169 4.94 8.19 -5.89
N ASP A 170 5.67 7.10 -5.64
CA ASP A 170 6.35 6.31 -6.67
C ASP A 170 5.44 5.19 -7.21
N GLY A 171 4.30 4.96 -6.56
CA GLY A 171 3.34 3.94 -6.97
C GLY A 171 1.98 4.09 -6.30
N ALA A 172 1.12 3.08 -6.47
CA ALA A 172 -0.27 3.09 -6.05
C ALA A 172 -1.07 4.23 -6.72
N PHE A 173 -2.09 4.78 -6.08
CA PHE A 173 -2.85 5.94 -6.55
C PHE A 173 -3.30 6.82 -5.37
N TYR A 174 -2.37 7.01 -4.43
CA TYR A 174 -2.60 7.83 -3.24
C TYR A 174 -1.52 8.91 -3.11
N LEU A 175 -1.96 10.10 -2.75
CA LEU A 175 -1.09 11.19 -2.35
C LEU A 175 -1.27 11.40 -0.85
N PHE A 176 -0.16 11.37 -0.11
CA PHE A 176 -0.16 11.59 1.33
C PHE A 176 0.27 13.01 1.61
N VAL A 177 -0.66 13.80 2.14
CA VAL A 177 -0.55 15.26 2.27
C VAL A 177 -0.58 15.62 3.75
N LYS A 178 0.32 16.48 4.19
CA LYS A 178 0.31 16.98 5.57
C LYS A 178 -0.95 17.83 5.80
N ALA A 179 -1.70 17.51 6.84
CA ALA A 179 -2.86 18.30 7.24
C ALA A 179 -2.42 19.73 7.65
N LEU A 180 -3.28 20.71 7.45
CA LEU A 180 -3.00 22.11 7.83
C LEU A 180 -3.34 22.41 9.29
N GLU A 181 -3.79 21.40 10.05
CA GLU A 181 -4.00 21.42 11.49
C GLU A 181 -3.60 20.07 12.11
N GLU A 182 -3.37 20.03 13.42
CA GLU A 182 -2.90 18.81 14.11
C GLU A 182 -3.91 17.65 14.04
N ASP A 183 -5.21 17.97 14.12
CA ASP A 183 -6.30 17.00 14.06
C ASP A 183 -6.68 16.74 12.60
N ASP A 184 -6.10 15.69 12.01
CA ASP A 184 -6.35 15.31 10.62
C ASP A 184 -7.81 14.90 10.35
N THR A 185 -8.53 14.45 11.37
CA THR A 185 -9.96 14.15 11.25
C THR A 185 -10.79 15.42 11.11
N LYS A 186 -10.52 16.45 11.91
CA LYS A 186 -11.16 17.75 11.76
C LYS A 186 -10.80 18.40 10.44
N PHE A 187 -9.56 18.28 10.01
CA PHE A 187 -9.15 18.76 8.69
C PHE A 187 -9.95 18.11 7.57
N CYS A 188 -10.15 16.79 7.63
CA CYS A 188 -11.01 16.08 6.68
C CYS A 188 -12.46 16.56 6.71
N GLU A 189 -13.04 16.83 7.89
CA GLU A 189 -14.41 17.36 7.99
C GLU A 189 -14.53 18.77 7.37
N ARG A 190 -13.56 19.64 7.61
CA ARG A 190 -13.53 20.99 6.98
C ARG A 190 -13.36 20.92 5.46
N ALA A 191 -12.58 19.95 4.98
CA ALA A 191 -12.42 19.74 3.53
C ALA A 191 -13.73 19.37 2.84
N LYS A 192 -14.66 18.70 3.53
CA LYS A 192 -16.00 18.37 2.98
C LYS A 192 -16.81 19.63 2.66
N GLU A 193 -16.62 20.74 3.39
CA GLU A 193 -17.25 22.02 3.09
C GLU A 193 -16.88 22.53 1.69
N GLU A 194 -15.65 22.21 1.24
CA GLU A 194 -15.15 22.51 -0.11
C GLU A 194 -15.34 21.34 -1.08
N LYS A 195 -16.16 20.33 -0.72
CA LYS A 195 -16.47 19.12 -1.50
C LYS A 195 -15.24 18.25 -1.78
N ILE A 196 -14.23 18.30 -0.92
CA ILE A 196 -13.06 17.42 -0.97
C ILE A 196 -13.25 16.28 0.03
N LEU A 197 -13.14 15.04 -0.47
CA LEU A 197 -13.19 13.84 0.36
C LEU A 197 -11.79 13.26 0.50
N MET A 198 -11.30 13.17 1.72
CA MET A 198 -9.99 12.63 2.08
C MET A 198 -10.16 11.64 3.22
N ALA A 199 -9.19 10.75 3.41
CA ALA A 199 -9.12 9.86 4.56
C ALA A 199 -8.09 10.39 5.56
N PRO A 200 -8.42 10.46 6.87
CA PRO A 200 -7.47 10.92 7.87
C PRO A 200 -6.30 9.93 8.01
N GLY A 201 -5.09 10.46 8.17
CA GLY A 201 -3.87 9.67 8.30
C GLY A 201 -3.82 8.86 9.59
N THR A 202 -4.49 9.32 10.64
CA THR A 202 -4.69 8.56 11.88
C THR A 202 -5.24 7.14 11.62
N ALA A 203 -6.10 6.96 10.60
CA ALA A 203 -6.60 5.63 10.19
C ALA A 203 -5.49 4.72 9.60
N PHE A 204 -4.33 5.27 9.30
CA PHE A 204 -3.16 4.59 8.73
C PHE A 204 -1.92 4.73 9.63
N TYR A 205 -2.10 5.01 10.92
CA TYR A 205 -1.02 5.27 11.88
C TYR A 205 -0.10 6.45 11.51
N GLY A 206 -0.59 7.37 10.67
CA GLY A 206 0.10 8.61 10.26
C GLY A 206 -0.65 9.87 10.70
N PRO A 207 -0.78 10.15 12.02
CA PRO A 207 -1.50 11.32 12.51
C PRO A 207 -0.90 12.63 11.96
N GLY A 208 -1.76 13.62 11.73
CA GLY A 208 -1.36 14.91 11.15
C GLY A 208 -1.19 14.89 9.62
N TRP A 209 -1.55 13.79 8.96
CA TRP A 209 -1.55 13.64 7.51
C TRP A 209 -2.95 13.25 7.01
N VAL A 210 -3.17 13.38 5.71
CA VAL A 210 -4.39 12.91 5.04
C VAL A 210 -4.05 12.21 3.74
N ARG A 211 -4.84 11.18 3.40
CA ARG A 211 -4.71 10.46 2.14
C ARG A 211 -5.72 11.00 1.12
N VAL A 212 -5.21 11.48 0.01
CA VAL A 212 -5.97 11.87 -1.18
C VAL A 212 -5.84 10.75 -2.22
N SER A 213 -6.96 10.20 -2.68
CA SER A 213 -6.95 9.22 -3.78
C SER A 213 -7.03 9.97 -5.11
N TYR A 214 -6.13 9.64 -6.05
CA TYR A 214 -6.13 10.22 -7.40
C TYR A 214 -6.56 9.22 -8.49
N CYS A 215 -7.22 8.11 -8.13
CA CYS A 215 -7.85 7.20 -9.09
C CYS A 215 -9.15 7.79 -9.64
N VAL A 216 -9.07 8.97 -10.22
CA VAL A 216 -10.16 9.75 -10.83
C VAL A 216 -9.74 10.20 -12.22
N PRO A 217 -10.68 10.56 -13.11
CA PRO A 217 -10.33 11.18 -14.39
C PRO A 217 -9.52 12.48 -14.23
N ALA A 218 -8.58 12.73 -15.14
CA ALA A 218 -7.69 13.91 -15.09
C ALA A 218 -8.45 15.25 -15.03
N ASP A 219 -9.62 15.36 -15.69
CA ASP A 219 -10.46 16.55 -15.63
C ASP A 219 -11.06 16.77 -14.23
N VAL A 220 -11.37 15.69 -13.49
CA VAL A 220 -11.83 15.78 -12.10
C VAL A 220 -10.69 16.27 -11.21
N ALA A 221 -9.48 15.76 -11.38
CA ALA A 221 -8.30 16.24 -10.67
C ALA A 221 -8.08 17.73 -10.91
N LYS A 222 -8.05 18.17 -12.18
CA LYS A 222 -7.91 19.60 -12.55
C LYS A 222 -8.98 20.48 -11.92
N ARG A 223 -10.24 20.04 -11.94
CA ARG A 223 -11.37 20.79 -11.35
C ARG A 223 -11.32 20.85 -9.81
N SER A 224 -10.64 19.92 -9.14
CA SER A 224 -10.52 19.92 -7.67
C SER A 224 -9.49 20.94 -7.16
N VAL A 225 -8.52 21.35 -7.97
CA VAL A 225 -7.44 22.26 -7.56
C VAL A 225 -7.94 23.59 -6.95
N PRO A 226 -8.94 24.30 -7.51
CA PRO A 226 -9.48 25.51 -6.89
C PRO A 226 -10.08 25.26 -5.50
N ALA A 227 -10.67 24.09 -5.25
CA ALA A 227 -11.23 23.74 -3.94
C ALA A 227 -10.10 23.53 -2.90
N PHE A 228 -9.02 22.86 -3.27
CA PHE A 228 -7.82 22.74 -2.42
C PHE A 228 -7.21 24.11 -2.11
N LYS A 229 -7.11 24.99 -3.11
CA LYS A 229 -6.63 26.37 -2.91
C LYS A 229 -7.51 27.12 -1.90
N LYS A 230 -8.85 27.04 -2.06
CA LYS A 230 -9.79 27.67 -1.15
C LYS A 230 -9.70 27.11 0.28
N LEU A 231 -9.51 25.79 0.43
CA LEU A 231 -9.28 25.16 1.71
C LEU A 231 -7.98 25.67 2.34
N TYR A 232 -6.89 25.72 1.59
CA TYR A 232 -5.60 26.22 2.05
C TYR A 232 -5.69 27.68 2.56
N ASP A 233 -6.34 28.54 1.80
CA ASP A 233 -6.48 29.97 2.13
C ASP A 233 -7.25 30.22 3.44
N LYS A 234 -8.10 29.28 3.88
CA LYS A 234 -8.77 29.34 5.19
C LYS A 234 -7.80 29.23 6.36
N TYR A 235 -6.65 28.59 6.17
CA TYR A 235 -5.64 28.40 7.20
C TYR A 235 -4.51 29.43 7.16
N GLN A 236 -4.52 30.33 6.18
CA GLN A 236 -3.53 31.43 6.08
C GLN A 236 -4.03 32.73 6.74
N LYS A 237 -5.26 32.74 7.26
CA LYS A 237 -5.87 33.88 7.96
C LYS A 237 -5.63 33.75 9.46
#